data_f3329f533c1d1536d3023ac7f9166939
#
_entry.id   f3329f533c1d1536d3023ac7f9166939
#
_cell.length_a   1.000
_cell.length_b   1.000
_cell.length_c   1.000
_cell.angle_alpha   90.00
_cell.angle_beta   90.00
_cell.angle_gamma   90.00
#
_symmetry.space_group_name_H-M   'P 1'
#
loop_
_entity.id
_entity.type
_entity.pdbx_description
1 polymer ?
#
loop_
_entity_poly.entity_id
_entity_poly.type
_entity_poly.pdbx_seq_one_letter_code
_entity_poly.pdbx_strand_id
1 'polypeptide(L)'
;MKSTKYHLCFIFFLLFNSISSKSQQLIPPDGIDDNLIIKKMYQKDIEIRELDAKTDTVNLEDFDKIHREKIFELLATNQVITPFDKYRAALILQHTAAKFCDGQLTSMSSENFLLAFHLSSSALSQLKLKSDTITIEKYNFPRMVALNYDRYLLYSKGFQKFGTQFVFDDKTGDMLLAPVDTTLSNDEERRKYNVEPLRSLLDKYKMKPMPVE
;
A
#
# COMPACT_ATOMS: atom_id res chain seq x y z
N MET A 1 -26.67 -23.91 9.83
CA MET A 1 -26.03 -23.13 8.75
C MET A 1 -24.77 -22.51 9.35
N LYS A 2 -23.58 -23.07 9.02
CA LYS A 2 -22.30 -22.52 9.50
C LYS A 2 -21.92 -21.35 8.60
N SER A 3 -21.88 -20.15 9.17
CA SER A 3 -21.36 -18.95 8.51
C SER A 3 -19.87 -19.14 8.31
N THR A 4 -19.45 -19.39 7.08
CA THR A 4 -18.04 -19.43 6.71
C THR A 4 -17.56 -17.97 6.62
N LYS A 5 -16.88 -17.52 7.67
CA LYS A 5 -16.20 -16.22 7.64
C LYS A 5 -15.00 -16.37 6.71
N TYR A 6 -15.06 -15.77 5.54
CA TYR A 6 -13.92 -15.66 4.65
C TYR A 6 -13.00 -14.55 5.18
N HIS A 7 -11.96 -14.94 5.90
CA HIS A 7 -10.89 -14.04 6.30
C HIS A 7 -9.97 -13.87 5.10
N LEU A 8 -10.10 -12.76 4.40
CA LEU A 8 -9.11 -12.33 3.42
C LEU A 8 -7.88 -11.83 4.19
N CYS A 9 -7.01 -12.78 4.58
CA CYS A 9 -5.76 -12.47 5.25
C CYS A 9 -4.83 -11.83 4.22
N PHE A 10 -4.81 -10.49 4.14
CA PHE A 10 -3.81 -9.74 3.42
C PHE A 10 -2.50 -9.80 4.20
N ILE A 11 -1.74 -10.89 4.02
CA ILE A 11 -0.38 -10.97 4.54
C ILE A 11 0.48 -10.01 3.71
N PHE A 12 0.69 -8.84 4.26
CA PHE A 12 1.68 -7.89 3.82
C PHE A 12 3.05 -8.46 4.22
N PHE A 13 3.68 -9.23 3.32
CA PHE A 13 5.06 -9.63 3.50
C PHE A 13 5.94 -8.38 3.31
N LEU A 14 6.09 -7.60 4.38
CA LEU A 14 7.21 -6.70 4.55
C LEU A 14 8.45 -7.58 4.70
N LEU A 15 9.17 -7.83 3.60
CA LEU A 15 10.55 -8.25 3.67
C LEU A 15 11.36 -7.08 4.28
N PHE A 16 11.20 -6.89 5.58
CA PHE A 16 12.17 -6.18 6.38
C PHE A 16 13.35 -7.13 6.58
N ASN A 17 14.37 -6.99 5.76
CA ASN A 17 15.69 -7.39 6.18
C ASN A 17 15.96 -6.64 7.49
N SER A 18 16.10 -7.40 8.57
CA SER A 18 16.42 -6.92 9.90
C SER A 18 17.82 -6.31 9.91
N ILE A 19 17.92 -5.07 9.45
CA ILE A 19 19.04 -4.22 9.78
C ILE A 19 18.63 -3.49 11.04
N SER A 20 19.07 -4.01 12.18
CA SER A 20 19.02 -3.31 13.45
C SER A 20 19.91 -2.06 13.33
N SER A 21 19.34 -0.97 12.87
CA SER A 21 19.97 0.34 12.92
C SER A 21 19.08 1.26 13.75
N LYS A 22 19.66 1.82 14.80
CA LYS A 22 19.09 2.88 15.63
C LYS A 22 18.45 3.92 14.70
N SER A 23 17.15 4.14 14.83
CA SER A 23 16.41 5.12 14.05
C SER A 23 16.94 6.53 14.39
N GLN A 24 17.81 7.05 13.55
CA GLN A 24 18.04 8.50 13.54
C GLN A 24 16.76 9.15 13.03
N GLN A 25 16.14 9.97 13.86
CA GLN A 25 15.04 10.84 13.46
C GLN A 25 15.55 11.78 12.37
N LEU A 26 15.16 11.55 11.12
CA LEU A 26 15.45 12.48 10.02
C LEU A 26 14.55 13.70 10.17
N ILE A 27 15.15 14.85 10.40
CA ILE A 27 14.48 16.15 10.44
C ILE A 27 14.03 16.49 9.01
N PRO A 28 12.78 16.92 8.79
CA PRO A 28 12.35 17.38 7.47
C PRO A 28 13.19 18.55 6.98
N PRO A 29 13.56 18.58 5.68
CA PRO A 29 14.57 19.55 5.19
C PRO A 29 14.14 21.03 5.14
N ASP A 30 12.92 21.40 5.56
CA ASP A 30 12.40 22.78 5.45
C ASP A 30 12.02 23.43 6.79
N GLY A 31 12.39 22.84 7.91
CA GLY A 31 11.97 23.36 9.22
C GLY A 31 10.47 23.20 9.53
N ILE A 32 9.73 22.49 8.67
CA ILE A 32 8.35 22.07 8.96
C ILE A 32 8.41 20.67 9.54
N ASP A 33 7.98 20.54 10.78
CA ASP A 33 7.88 19.24 11.44
C ASP A 33 6.76 18.37 10.86
N ASP A 34 6.98 17.07 10.86
CA ASP A 34 5.92 16.11 10.52
C ASP A 34 4.75 16.22 11.50
N ASN A 35 3.56 16.04 10.99
CA ASN A 35 2.35 16.00 11.81
C ASN A 35 2.39 14.83 12.80
N LEU A 36 2.42 15.14 14.10
CA LEU A 36 2.53 14.15 15.15
C LEU A 36 1.34 13.18 15.22
N ILE A 37 0.14 13.63 14.83
CA ILE A 37 -1.06 12.78 14.80
C ILE A 37 -0.87 11.72 13.72
N ILE A 38 -0.51 12.10 12.49
CA ILE A 38 -0.28 11.18 11.37
C ILE A 38 0.85 10.20 11.71
N LYS A 39 1.92 10.70 12.31
CA LYS A 39 3.05 9.85 12.74
C LYS A 39 2.62 8.78 13.75
N LYS A 40 1.84 9.16 14.76
CA LYS A 40 1.31 8.21 15.77
C LYS A 40 0.33 7.21 15.15
N MET A 41 -0.55 7.66 14.26
CA MET A 41 -1.48 6.79 13.55
C MET A 41 -0.74 5.75 12.70
N TYR A 42 0.27 6.17 11.96
CA TYR A 42 1.12 5.28 11.17
C TYR A 42 1.84 4.23 12.03
N GLN A 43 2.42 4.64 13.17
CA GLN A 43 3.05 3.72 14.11
C GLN A 43 2.05 2.70 14.65
N LYS A 44 0.86 3.18 15.03
CA LYS A 44 -0.20 2.32 15.54
C LYS A 44 -0.74 1.35 14.49
N ASP A 45 -0.82 1.77 13.24
CA ASP A 45 -1.22 0.91 12.11
C ASP A 45 -0.25 -0.27 11.91
N ILE A 46 1.06 -0.03 12.02
CA ILE A 46 2.06 -1.11 11.95
C ILE A 46 1.92 -2.06 13.13
N GLU A 47 1.87 -1.53 14.35
CA GLU A 47 1.75 -2.33 15.58
C GLU A 47 0.52 -3.24 15.55
N ILE A 48 -0.63 -2.72 15.14
CA ILE A 48 -1.89 -3.47 15.16
C ILE A 48 -1.88 -4.61 14.13
N ARG A 49 -1.26 -4.39 12.96
CA ARG A 49 -1.12 -5.43 11.92
C ARG A 49 -0.13 -6.51 12.30
N GLU A 50 0.95 -6.14 12.99
CA GLU A 50 1.87 -7.13 13.56
C GLU A 50 1.21 -7.95 14.67
N LEU A 51 0.30 -7.37 15.44
CA LEU A 51 -0.48 -8.06 16.46
C LEU A 51 -1.49 -9.00 15.80
N ASP A 52 -2.27 -8.51 14.84
CA ASP A 52 -3.29 -9.29 14.14
C ASP A 52 -2.69 -10.50 13.41
N ALA A 53 -1.56 -10.31 12.73
CA ALA A 53 -0.83 -11.40 12.07
C ALA A 53 -0.41 -12.54 13.04
N LYS A 54 -0.29 -12.24 14.34
CA LYS A 54 0.08 -13.22 15.37
C LYS A 54 -1.13 -13.84 16.06
N THR A 55 -2.23 -13.11 16.19
CA THR A 55 -3.33 -13.45 17.10
C THR A 55 -4.68 -13.64 16.41
N ASP A 56 -4.86 -13.08 15.21
CA ASP A 56 -6.14 -13.06 14.46
C ASP A 56 -7.33 -12.58 15.34
N THR A 57 -7.07 -11.61 16.21
CA THR A 57 -8.05 -11.14 17.22
C THR A 57 -8.50 -9.70 17.04
N VAL A 58 -7.90 -8.96 16.09
CA VAL A 58 -8.12 -7.54 15.92
C VAL A 58 -9.24 -7.28 14.92
N ASN A 59 -10.14 -6.36 15.23
CA ASN A 59 -11.11 -5.84 14.27
C ASN A 59 -10.43 -4.75 13.41
N LEU A 60 -9.69 -5.17 12.38
CA LEU A 60 -8.99 -4.27 11.48
C LEU A 60 -9.94 -3.36 10.67
N GLU A 61 -11.18 -3.80 10.39
CA GLU A 61 -12.13 -3.00 9.60
C GLU A 61 -12.50 -1.70 10.32
N ASP A 62 -12.86 -1.79 11.60
CA ASP A 62 -13.22 -0.62 12.41
C ASP A 62 -12.01 0.28 12.66
N PHE A 63 -10.85 -0.32 12.93
CA PHE A 63 -9.60 0.40 13.10
C PHE A 63 -9.23 1.21 11.85
N ASP A 64 -9.25 0.57 10.68
CA ASP A 64 -8.94 1.20 9.40
C ASP A 64 -9.93 2.30 9.03
N LYS A 65 -11.22 2.11 9.34
CA LYS A 65 -12.25 3.12 9.13
C LYS A 65 -11.97 4.39 9.92
N ILE A 66 -11.73 4.27 11.23
CA ILE A 66 -11.43 5.41 12.12
C ILE A 66 -10.19 6.16 11.63
N HIS A 67 -9.15 5.44 11.25
CA HIS A 67 -7.92 6.05 10.75
C HIS A 67 -8.12 6.76 9.41
N ARG A 68 -8.87 6.19 8.47
CA ARG A 68 -9.21 6.85 7.20
C ARG A 68 -9.98 8.14 7.40
N GLU A 69 -11.03 8.10 8.24
CA GLU A 69 -11.83 9.29 8.55
C GLU A 69 -10.96 10.41 9.12
N LYS A 70 -10.01 10.06 9.99
CA LYS A 70 -9.07 11.05 10.54
C LYS A 70 -8.10 11.59 9.49
N ILE A 71 -7.62 10.76 8.55
CA ILE A 71 -6.81 11.25 7.43
C ILE A 71 -7.61 12.23 6.56
N PHE A 72 -8.89 11.96 6.27
CA PHE A 72 -9.73 12.89 5.51
C PHE A 72 -9.92 14.22 6.23
N GLU A 73 -10.12 14.21 7.54
CA GLU A 73 -10.19 15.44 8.35
C GLU A 73 -8.88 16.26 8.26
N LEU A 74 -7.72 15.58 8.39
CA LEU A 74 -6.42 16.23 8.31
C LEU A 74 -6.11 16.78 6.91
N LEU A 75 -6.58 16.10 5.85
CA LEU A 75 -6.50 16.61 4.47
C LEU A 75 -7.38 17.84 4.29
N ALA A 76 -8.64 17.78 4.75
CA ALA A 76 -9.59 18.89 4.65
C ALA A 76 -9.12 20.15 5.40
N THR A 77 -8.33 19.96 6.46
CA THR A 77 -7.77 21.06 7.27
C THR A 77 -6.32 21.41 6.91
N ASN A 78 -5.84 20.92 5.77
CA ASN A 78 -4.51 21.23 5.21
C ASN A 78 -3.34 20.88 6.14
N GLN A 79 -3.45 19.75 6.85
CA GLN A 79 -2.45 19.29 7.82
C GLN A 79 -1.56 18.13 7.31
N VAL A 80 -1.74 17.70 6.05
CA VAL A 80 -0.92 16.66 5.39
C VAL A 80 0.07 17.36 4.46
N ILE A 81 1.18 17.87 4.99
CA ILE A 81 2.05 18.81 4.27
C ILE A 81 3.37 18.18 3.85
N THR A 82 4.09 17.56 4.79
CA THR A 82 5.45 17.06 4.55
C THR A 82 5.45 15.79 3.67
N PRO A 83 6.58 15.45 3.03
CA PRO A 83 6.69 14.18 2.32
C PRO A 83 6.34 12.97 3.20
N PHE A 84 6.73 12.99 4.48
CA PHE A 84 6.42 11.90 5.39
C PHE A 84 4.96 11.88 5.85
N ASP A 85 4.31 13.03 6.00
CA ASP A 85 2.88 13.06 6.27
C ASP A 85 2.10 12.42 5.12
N LYS A 86 2.44 12.80 3.89
CA LYS A 86 1.81 12.24 2.68
C LYS A 86 2.07 10.75 2.52
N TYR A 87 3.31 10.30 2.77
CA TYR A 87 3.68 8.90 2.73
C TYR A 87 2.89 8.06 3.74
N ARG A 88 2.82 8.52 4.99
CA ARG A 88 2.10 7.85 6.08
C ARG A 88 0.60 7.85 5.85
N ALA A 89 0.04 8.98 5.41
CA ALA A 89 -1.37 9.07 5.04
C ALA A 89 -1.71 8.12 3.87
N ALA A 90 -0.85 8.04 2.85
CA ALA A 90 -1.02 7.13 1.74
C ALA A 90 -1.04 5.66 2.20
N LEU A 91 -0.17 5.27 3.14
CA LEU A 91 -0.14 3.92 3.69
C LEU A 91 -1.45 3.61 4.46
N ILE A 92 -1.93 4.52 5.28
CA ILE A 92 -3.20 4.35 6.01
C ILE A 92 -4.37 4.20 5.03
N LEU A 93 -4.42 4.98 3.97
CA LEU A 93 -5.46 4.89 2.94
C LEU A 93 -5.38 3.58 2.12
N GLN A 94 -4.21 2.96 1.99
CA GLN A 94 -4.07 1.63 1.37
C GLN A 94 -4.85 0.55 2.10
N HIS A 95 -5.10 0.71 3.38
CA HIS A 95 -5.79 -0.24 4.21
C HIS A 95 -7.32 -0.07 4.17
N THR A 96 -7.84 0.48 3.07
CA THR A 96 -9.28 0.49 2.82
C THR A 96 -9.78 -0.94 2.62
N ALA A 97 -10.74 -1.35 3.43
CA ALA A 97 -11.29 -2.70 3.40
C ALA A 97 -11.93 -3.02 2.05
N ALA A 98 -11.75 -4.26 1.60
CA ALA A 98 -12.51 -4.81 0.50
C ALA A 98 -13.84 -5.37 1.03
N LYS A 99 -14.94 -5.15 0.30
CA LYS A 99 -16.24 -5.79 0.57
C LYS A 99 -16.57 -6.79 -0.51
N PHE A 100 -17.20 -7.90 -0.09
CA PHE A 100 -17.90 -8.78 -0.99
C PHE A 100 -19.34 -8.27 -1.19
N CYS A 101 -19.66 -7.83 -2.40
CA CYS A 101 -21.04 -7.53 -2.80
C CYS A 101 -21.41 -8.43 -3.96
N ASP A 102 -22.51 -9.18 -3.81
CA ASP A 102 -23.04 -10.08 -4.87
C ASP A 102 -22.01 -11.05 -5.45
N GLY A 103 -21.13 -11.58 -4.60
CA GLY A 103 -20.09 -12.53 -5.00
C GLY A 103 -18.86 -11.91 -5.68
N GLN A 104 -18.82 -10.58 -5.80
CA GLN A 104 -17.67 -9.86 -6.33
C GLN A 104 -16.91 -9.14 -5.21
N LEU A 105 -15.58 -9.18 -5.28
CA LEU A 105 -14.73 -8.40 -4.41
C LEU A 105 -14.78 -6.94 -4.87
N THR A 106 -15.47 -6.10 -4.11
CA THR A 106 -15.49 -4.67 -4.34
C THR A 106 -14.71 -3.97 -3.23
N SER A 107 -13.92 -2.97 -3.58
CA SER A 107 -13.39 -2.06 -2.57
C SER A 107 -14.52 -1.16 -2.07
N MET A 108 -14.47 -0.82 -0.78
CA MET A 108 -15.36 0.22 -0.21
C MET A 108 -15.21 1.55 -0.96
N SER A 109 -14.02 1.81 -1.49
CA SER A 109 -13.74 2.95 -2.34
C SER A 109 -12.38 2.78 -3.03
N SER A 110 -12.36 2.50 -4.32
CA SER A 110 -11.13 2.49 -5.13
C SER A 110 -10.48 3.87 -5.16
N GLU A 111 -11.25 4.94 -4.96
CA GLU A 111 -10.80 6.32 -4.90
C GLU A 111 -9.83 6.57 -3.74
N ASN A 112 -9.94 5.82 -2.65
CA ASN A 112 -8.98 5.91 -1.54
C ASN A 112 -7.58 5.47 -1.98
N PHE A 113 -7.48 4.44 -2.82
CA PHE A 113 -6.21 4.00 -3.39
C PHE A 113 -5.67 5.01 -4.41
N LEU A 114 -6.56 5.65 -5.19
CA LEU A 114 -6.17 6.73 -6.09
C LEU A 114 -5.63 7.93 -5.32
N LEU A 115 -6.29 8.31 -4.23
CA LEU A 115 -5.80 9.38 -3.35
C LEU A 115 -4.45 9.01 -2.71
N ALA A 116 -4.28 7.77 -2.26
CA ALA A 116 -3.00 7.27 -1.75
C ALA A 116 -1.89 7.34 -2.82
N PHE A 117 -2.21 7.01 -4.07
CA PHE A 117 -1.29 7.18 -5.20
C PHE A 117 -0.88 8.63 -5.40
N HIS A 118 -1.83 9.58 -5.38
CA HIS A 118 -1.51 11.01 -5.53
C HIS A 118 -0.69 11.55 -4.37
N LEU A 119 -0.98 11.16 -3.14
CA LEU A 119 -0.20 11.55 -1.96
C LEU A 119 1.24 11.01 -2.03
N SER A 120 1.41 9.72 -2.32
CA SER A 120 2.75 9.12 -2.43
C SER A 120 3.54 9.69 -3.60
N SER A 121 2.89 9.97 -4.73
CA SER A 121 3.50 10.63 -5.89
C SER A 121 3.94 12.07 -5.56
N SER A 122 3.11 12.83 -4.85
CA SER A 122 3.44 14.17 -4.38
C SER A 122 4.62 14.15 -3.40
N ALA A 123 4.63 13.19 -2.47
CA ALA A 123 5.73 13.01 -1.53
C ALA A 123 7.06 12.74 -2.26
N LEU A 124 7.07 11.79 -3.19
CA LEU A 124 8.25 11.48 -4.01
C LEU A 124 8.72 12.69 -4.83
N SER A 125 7.78 13.45 -5.41
CA SER A 125 8.11 14.65 -6.20
C SER A 125 8.74 15.73 -5.33
N GLN A 126 8.24 15.96 -4.11
CA GLN A 126 8.83 16.93 -3.18
C GLN A 126 10.26 16.55 -2.79
N LEU A 127 10.53 15.26 -2.52
CA LEU A 127 11.88 14.81 -2.19
C LEU A 127 12.83 14.90 -3.40
N LYS A 128 12.34 14.60 -4.61
CA LYS A 128 13.14 14.78 -5.85
C LYS A 128 13.51 16.24 -6.09
N LEU A 129 12.59 17.18 -5.89
CA LEU A 129 12.87 18.62 -6.01
C LEU A 129 13.94 19.09 -5.02
N LYS A 130 14.06 18.45 -3.87
CA LYS A 130 15.08 18.72 -2.86
C LYS A 130 16.37 17.91 -3.06
N SER A 131 16.42 17.06 -4.08
CA SER A 131 17.53 16.12 -4.33
C SER A 131 17.82 15.19 -3.14
N ASP A 132 16.81 14.88 -2.32
CA ASP A 132 16.94 14.01 -1.15
C ASP A 132 16.85 12.52 -1.55
N THR A 133 17.89 12.06 -2.24
CA THR A 133 17.99 10.66 -2.72
C THR A 133 18.10 9.67 -1.56
N ILE A 134 18.74 10.07 -0.47
CA ILE A 134 18.93 9.23 0.72
C ILE A 134 17.58 8.84 1.33
N THR A 135 16.71 9.82 1.54
CA THR A 135 15.35 9.56 2.06
C THR A 135 14.52 8.75 1.09
N ILE A 136 14.58 9.07 -0.21
CA ILE A 136 13.86 8.35 -1.26
C ILE A 136 14.20 6.85 -1.24
N GLU A 137 15.49 6.51 -1.21
CA GLU A 137 15.97 5.14 -1.21
C GLU A 137 15.68 4.41 0.11
N LYS A 138 16.00 5.05 1.22
CA LYS A 138 15.85 4.46 2.57
C LYS A 138 14.42 4.02 2.87
N TYR A 139 13.42 4.83 2.47
CA TYR A 139 11.99 4.55 2.73
C TYR A 139 11.26 4.02 1.50
N ASN A 140 11.99 3.78 0.42
CA ASN A 140 11.45 3.21 -0.82
C ASN A 140 10.20 3.94 -1.34
N PHE A 141 10.25 5.28 -1.39
CA PHE A 141 9.14 6.10 -1.88
C PHE A 141 8.65 5.71 -3.28
N PRO A 142 9.52 5.36 -4.25
CA PRO A 142 9.06 4.92 -5.57
C PRO A 142 8.17 3.68 -5.49
N ARG A 143 8.53 2.68 -4.67
CA ARG A 143 7.74 1.46 -4.51
C ARG A 143 6.36 1.74 -3.92
N MET A 144 6.26 2.68 -2.98
CA MET A 144 4.97 3.10 -2.41
C MET A 144 4.03 3.65 -3.48
N VAL A 145 4.56 4.42 -4.44
CA VAL A 145 3.78 4.94 -5.57
C VAL A 145 3.26 3.78 -6.43
N ALA A 146 4.11 2.82 -6.79
CA ALA A 146 3.69 1.65 -7.56
C ALA A 146 2.64 0.81 -6.84
N LEU A 147 2.83 0.54 -5.54
CA LEU A 147 1.89 -0.20 -4.69
C LEU A 147 0.49 0.44 -4.69
N ASN A 148 0.41 1.76 -4.52
CA ASN A 148 -0.85 2.47 -4.49
C ASN A 148 -1.55 2.48 -5.84
N TYR A 149 -0.78 2.67 -6.93
CA TYR A 149 -1.34 2.68 -8.27
C TYR A 149 -1.86 1.30 -8.69
N ASP A 150 -1.10 0.26 -8.43
CA ASP A 150 -1.51 -1.11 -8.72
C ASP A 150 -2.77 -1.50 -7.94
N ARG A 151 -2.86 -1.10 -6.68
CA ARG A 151 -4.04 -1.34 -5.87
C ARG A 151 -5.26 -0.61 -6.41
N TYR A 152 -5.10 0.65 -6.82
CA TYR A 152 -6.18 1.39 -7.50
C TYR A 152 -6.65 0.67 -8.77
N LEU A 153 -5.72 0.30 -9.65
CA LEU A 153 -6.06 -0.40 -10.90
C LEU A 153 -6.71 -1.76 -10.64
N LEU A 154 -6.18 -2.54 -9.70
CA LEU A 154 -6.72 -3.85 -9.37
C LEU A 154 -8.17 -3.76 -8.90
N TYR A 155 -8.49 -2.82 -8.01
CA TYR A 155 -9.85 -2.69 -7.48
C TYR A 155 -10.83 -1.93 -8.38
N SER A 156 -10.32 -1.13 -9.33
CA SER A 156 -11.18 -0.38 -10.26
C SER A 156 -11.30 -1.00 -11.64
N LYS A 157 -10.31 -1.82 -12.05
CA LYS A 157 -10.20 -2.38 -13.42
C LYS A 157 -9.94 -3.89 -13.44
N GLY A 158 -9.66 -4.51 -12.30
CA GLY A 158 -9.38 -5.95 -12.20
C GLY A 158 -7.96 -6.36 -12.58
N PHE A 159 -7.06 -5.44 -12.86
CA PHE A 159 -5.65 -5.71 -13.18
C PHE A 159 -4.72 -4.67 -12.54
N GLN A 160 -3.43 -4.93 -12.59
CA GLN A 160 -2.40 -4.03 -12.09
C GLN A 160 -1.35 -3.73 -13.19
N LYS A 161 -0.58 -2.67 -12.99
CA LYS A 161 0.46 -2.21 -13.92
C LYS A 161 1.83 -2.79 -13.62
N PHE A 162 2.25 -2.73 -12.35
CA PHE A 162 3.62 -3.01 -11.94
C PHE A 162 3.82 -4.43 -11.37
N GLY A 163 2.78 -5.12 -10.95
CA GLY A 163 2.89 -6.45 -10.36
C GLY A 163 3.26 -6.43 -8.88
N THR A 164 2.74 -5.48 -8.12
CA THR A 164 3.01 -5.35 -6.69
C THR A 164 1.94 -5.98 -5.80
N GLN A 165 0.81 -6.40 -6.38
CA GLN A 165 -0.32 -6.97 -5.65
C GLN A 165 -0.42 -8.47 -5.90
N PHE A 166 -0.78 -9.19 -4.84
CA PHE A 166 -0.95 -10.64 -4.83
C PHE A 166 -2.34 -10.98 -4.30
N VAL A 167 -2.84 -12.14 -4.67
CA VAL A 167 -4.11 -12.70 -4.20
C VAL A 167 -3.87 -14.11 -3.69
N PHE A 168 -4.58 -14.48 -2.64
CA PHE A 168 -4.52 -15.83 -2.12
C PHE A 168 -5.53 -16.71 -2.87
N ASP A 169 -5.13 -17.92 -3.25
CA ASP A 169 -6.03 -18.92 -3.82
C ASP A 169 -6.49 -19.85 -2.71
N ASP A 170 -7.72 -19.67 -2.24
CA ASP A 170 -8.32 -20.47 -1.17
C ASP A 170 -8.40 -21.98 -1.49
N LYS A 171 -8.34 -22.36 -2.77
CA LYS A 171 -8.43 -23.75 -3.20
C LYS A 171 -7.10 -24.49 -3.09
N THR A 172 -6.01 -23.81 -3.44
CA THR A 172 -4.68 -24.42 -3.47
C THR A 172 -3.82 -24.00 -2.29
N GLY A 173 -4.16 -22.91 -1.59
CA GLY A 173 -3.34 -22.31 -0.57
C GLY A 173 -2.16 -21.49 -1.12
N ASP A 174 -2.11 -21.29 -2.45
CA ASP A 174 -1.01 -20.59 -3.10
C ASP A 174 -1.20 -19.06 -3.07
N MET A 175 -0.10 -18.35 -2.99
CA MET A 175 -0.06 -16.91 -3.28
C MET A 175 0.13 -16.72 -4.79
N LEU A 176 -0.84 -16.10 -5.45
CA LEU A 176 -0.79 -15.81 -6.88
C LEU A 176 -0.49 -14.33 -7.11
N LEU A 177 0.27 -14.03 -8.16
CA LEU A 177 0.37 -12.67 -8.67
C LEU A 177 -0.99 -12.25 -9.23
N ALA A 178 -1.55 -11.13 -8.76
CA ALA A 178 -2.79 -10.60 -9.32
C ALA A 178 -2.59 -10.26 -10.81
N PRO A 179 -3.67 -10.22 -11.64
CA PRO A 179 -3.54 -10.00 -13.07
C PRO A 179 -2.72 -8.75 -13.40
N VAL A 180 -1.71 -8.87 -14.25
CA VAL A 180 -0.86 -7.76 -14.71
C VAL A 180 -1.16 -7.48 -16.17
N ASP A 181 -1.52 -6.23 -16.49
CA ASP A 181 -1.53 -5.78 -17.88
C ASP A 181 -0.08 -5.47 -18.32
N THR A 182 0.50 -6.39 -19.06
CA THR A 182 1.90 -6.32 -19.49
C THR A 182 2.17 -5.24 -20.52
N THR A 183 1.13 -4.60 -21.08
CA THR A 183 1.25 -3.51 -22.04
C THR A 183 1.49 -2.16 -21.38
N LEU A 184 1.15 -2.02 -20.11
CA LEU A 184 1.19 -0.76 -19.37
C LEU A 184 2.56 -0.39 -18.81
N SER A 185 3.49 -1.35 -18.71
CA SER A 185 4.80 -1.11 -18.11
C SER A 185 5.84 -2.08 -18.66
N ASN A 186 7.05 -1.58 -18.85
CA ASN A 186 8.23 -2.38 -19.15
C ASN A 186 9.17 -2.46 -17.93
N ASP A 187 10.22 -3.30 -18.03
CA ASP A 187 11.15 -3.51 -16.92
C ASP A 187 11.98 -2.26 -16.58
N GLU A 188 12.20 -1.35 -17.53
CA GLU A 188 12.86 -0.07 -17.26
C GLU A 188 12.00 0.82 -16.37
N GLU A 189 10.70 0.92 -16.67
CA GLU A 189 9.76 1.66 -15.83
C GLU A 189 9.60 1.00 -14.45
N ARG A 190 9.53 -0.34 -14.39
CA ARG A 190 9.48 -1.08 -13.12
C ARG A 190 10.68 -0.74 -12.23
N ARG A 191 11.89 -0.70 -12.77
CA ARG A 191 13.09 -0.33 -12.01
C ARG A 191 13.02 1.08 -11.43
N LYS A 192 12.41 2.06 -12.17
CA LYS A 192 12.22 3.43 -11.64
C LYS A 192 11.36 3.48 -10.38
N TYR A 193 10.52 2.46 -10.20
CA TYR A 193 9.66 2.31 -9.03
C TYR A 193 10.14 1.24 -8.04
N ASN A 194 11.37 0.76 -8.17
CA ASN A 194 11.94 -0.31 -7.33
C ASN A 194 11.05 -1.57 -7.30
N VAL A 195 10.51 -1.92 -8.46
CA VAL A 195 9.73 -3.14 -8.68
C VAL A 195 10.56 -4.12 -9.51
N GLU A 196 10.51 -5.40 -9.15
CA GLU A 196 11.23 -6.46 -9.83
C GLU A 196 10.81 -6.57 -11.30
N PRO A 197 11.71 -7.02 -12.20
CA PRO A 197 11.34 -7.35 -13.57
C PRO A 197 10.18 -8.35 -13.59
N LEU A 198 9.29 -8.21 -14.59
CA LEU A 198 8.11 -9.07 -14.68
C LEU A 198 8.49 -10.56 -14.76
N ARG A 199 9.54 -10.88 -15.52
CA ARG A 199 10.03 -12.25 -15.63
C ARG A 199 10.38 -12.86 -14.27
N SER A 200 11.06 -12.10 -13.41
CA SER A 200 11.43 -12.54 -12.06
C SER A 200 10.21 -12.80 -11.17
N LEU A 201 9.13 -12.05 -11.35
CA LEU A 201 7.87 -12.30 -10.64
C LEU A 201 7.18 -13.58 -11.14
N LEU A 202 7.14 -13.79 -12.45
CA LEU A 202 6.53 -14.97 -13.07
C LEU A 202 7.31 -16.26 -12.83
N ASP A 203 8.62 -16.17 -12.60
CA ASP A 203 9.44 -17.32 -12.19
C ASP A 203 9.13 -17.76 -10.75
N LYS A 204 8.63 -16.86 -9.90
CA LYS A 204 8.30 -17.13 -8.48
C LYS A 204 6.82 -17.41 -8.23
N TYR A 205 5.93 -16.77 -8.98
CA TYR A 205 4.48 -16.78 -8.75
C TYR A 205 3.71 -17.06 -10.02
N LYS A 206 2.71 -17.93 -9.93
CA LYS A 206 1.71 -18.05 -11.00
C LYS A 206 0.88 -16.77 -11.04
N MET A 207 0.61 -16.28 -12.23
CA MET A 207 -0.26 -15.12 -12.41
C MET A 207 -1.71 -15.56 -12.57
N LYS A 208 -2.62 -14.89 -11.87
CA LYS A 208 -4.05 -15.07 -12.05
C LYS A 208 -4.45 -14.55 -13.44
N PRO A 209 -5.35 -15.24 -14.18
CA PRO A 209 -5.84 -14.76 -15.47
C PRO A 209 -6.48 -13.38 -15.39
N MET A 210 -6.41 -12.62 -16.47
CA MET A 210 -7.16 -11.38 -16.62
C MET A 210 -8.66 -11.66 -16.49
N PRO A 211 -9.45 -10.73 -15.89
CA PRO A 211 -10.90 -10.84 -15.94
C PRO A 211 -11.39 -10.95 -17.39
N VAL A 212 -12.33 -11.84 -17.65
CA VAL A 212 -13.03 -11.91 -18.93
C VAL A 212 -14.10 -10.84 -18.88
N GLU A 213 -14.13 -9.94 -19.88
CA GLU A 213 -15.17 -8.93 -20.04
C GLU A 213 -16.55 -9.56 -20.30
#